data_aa7594c3e5f66945c6d9953808818ef1
#
_entry.id   aa7594c3e5f66945c6d9953808818ef1
#
_cell.length_a   1.000
_cell.length_b   1.000
_cell.length_c   1.000
_cell.angle_alpha   90.00
_cell.angle_beta   90.00
_cell.angle_gamma   90.00
#
_symmetry.space_group_name_H-M   'P 1'
#
loop_
_entity.id
_entity.type
_entity.pdbx_description
1 polymer ?
#
loop_
_entity_poly.entity_id
_entity_poly.type
_entity_poly.pdbx_seq_one_letter_code
_entity_poly.pdbx_strand_id
1 'polypeptide(L)'
;MTTDNLYAEPPGAANRFRARMLREVQALVHREQRNADRRRERFFQPDFTSVARYELSTSKYRKEFATMLGWPLAENTRNGIPSVSIKPVGEDSLGCISRIWIETLPRVRTYGLFFRPRGKGRFPLVISQHGGLGTPELCSGFFGSANYNDMTRRVLRRGVAVFAPQLLLWDPNTFGPKYDKDNV
;
A
#
# COMPACT_ATOMS: atom_id res chain seq x y z
N MET A 1 -37.39 41.44 18.51
CA MET A 1 -36.50 40.31 18.25
C MET A 1 -36.37 39.56 19.56
N THR A 2 -37.02 38.40 19.68
CA THR A 2 -36.86 37.48 20.81
C THR A 2 -35.47 36.89 20.75
N THR A 3 -34.59 37.19 21.67
CA THR A 3 -33.32 36.50 21.83
C THR A 3 -33.64 35.08 22.31
N ASP A 4 -33.52 34.11 21.40
CA ASP A 4 -33.63 32.71 21.80
C ASP A 4 -32.63 32.41 22.90
N ASN A 5 -33.12 32.00 24.06
CA ASN A 5 -32.27 31.62 25.20
C ASN A 5 -31.75 30.22 24.94
N LEU A 6 -30.67 30.12 24.17
CA LEU A 6 -30.04 28.83 23.78
C LEU A 6 -29.25 28.27 24.98
N TYR A 7 -29.39 26.96 25.18
CA TYR A 7 -28.59 26.23 26.18
C TYR A 7 -27.10 26.31 25.84
N ALA A 8 -26.28 26.60 26.86
CA ALA A 8 -24.83 26.67 26.72
C ALA A 8 -24.15 25.96 27.89
N GLU A 9 -23.05 25.30 27.61
CA GLU A 9 -22.19 24.66 28.61
C GLU A 9 -20.80 25.32 28.65
N PRO A 10 -20.13 25.33 29.79
CA PRO A 10 -18.74 25.76 29.90
C PRO A 10 -17.84 24.85 29.04
N PRO A 11 -16.78 25.38 28.43
CA PRO A 11 -15.77 24.56 27.73
C PRO A 11 -15.25 23.44 28.63
N GLY A 12 -15.26 22.22 28.14
CA GLY A 12 -14.77 21.06 28.88
C GLY A 12 -15.77 20.35 29.78
N ALA A 13 -16.99 20.87 29.99
CA ALA A 13 -18.01 20.27 30.86
C ALA A 13 -18.27 18.78 30.49
N ALA A 14 -18.27 18.46 29.20
CA ALA A 14 -18.44 17.10 28.70
C ALA A 14 -17.18 16.22 28.69
N ASN A 15 -16.01 16.72 29.08
CA ASN A 15 -14.75 15.95 29.02
C ASN A 15 -14.80 14.70 29.89
N ARG A 16 -15.47 14.71 31.00
CA ARG A 16 -15.66 13.52 31.85
C ARG A 16 -16.35 12.38 31.14
N PHE A 17 -17.32 12.68 30.30
CA PHE A 17 -18.04 11.66 29.51
C PHE A 17 -17.17 11.08 28.42
N ARG A 18 -16.41 11.91 27.71
CA ARG A 18 -15.45 11.49 26.70
C ARG A 18 -14.33 10.63 27.30
N ALA A 19 -13.78 11.05 28.44
CA ALA A 19 -12.76 10.30 29.16
C ALA A 19 -13.29 8.95 29.67
N ARG A 20 -14.55 8.87 30.10
CA ARG A 20 -15.15 7.59 30.45
C ARG A 20 -15.26 6.67 29.25
N MET A 21 -15.82 7.13 28.14
CA MET A 21 -15.92 6.37 26.90
C MET A 21 -14.56 5.85 26.43
N LEU A 22 -13.53 6.71 26.46
CA LEU A 22 -12.17 6.32 26.08
C LEU A 22 -11.65 5.18 26.97
N ARG A 23 -11.79 5.28 28.28
CA ARG A 23 -11.37 4.22 29.22
C ARG A 23 -12.10 2.90 28.96
N GLU A 24 -13.39 2.96 28.69
CA GLU A 24 -14.20 1.76 28.39
C GLU A 24 -13.73 1.07 27.11
N VAL A 25 -13.44 1.84 26.05
CA VAL A 25 -12.88 1.32 24.79
C VAL A 25 -11.48 0.76 25.01
N GLN A 26 -10.60 1.47 25.72
CA GLN A 26 -9.26 0.99 26.07
C GLN A 26 -9.31 -0.34 26.85
N ALA A 27 -10.21 -0.44 27.83
CA ALA A 27 -10.39 -1.67 28.62
C ALA A 27 -10.86 -2.84 27.73
N LEU A 28 -11.75 -2.57 26.76
CA LEU A 28 -12.16 -3.57 25.77
C LEU A 28 -10.98 -4.02 24.94
N VAL A 29 -10.23 -3.09 24.34
CA VAL A 29 -9.06 -3.39 23.50
C VAL A 29 -8.04 -4.21 24.28
N HIS A 30 -7.67 -3.82 25.50
CA HIS A 30 -6.73 -4.57 26.33
C HIS A 30 -7.21 -5.99 26.66
N ARG A 31 -8.52 -6.16 26.92
CA ARG A 31 -9.10 -7.49 27.13
C ARG A 31 -8.97 -8.36 25.89
N GLU A 32 -9.30 -7.81 24.72
CA GLU A 32 -9.20 -8.51 23.45
C GLU A 32 -7.75 -8.83 23.07
N GLN A 33 -6.82 -7.93 23.35
CA GLN A 33 -5.36 -8.16 23.15
C GLN A 33 -4.85 -9.33 24.01
N ARG A 34 -5.21 -9.39 25.31
CA ARG A 34 -4.81 -10.51 26.16
C ARG A 34 -5.29 -11.87 25.67
N ASN A 35 -6.39 -11.90 24.95
CA ASN A 35 -6.96 -13.13 24.38
C ASN A 35 -6.48 -13.40 22.95
N ALA A 36 -5.84 -12.44 22.30
CA ALA A 36 -5.45 -12.54 20.88
C ALA A 36 -4.42 -13.64 20.65
N ASP A 37 -3.43 -13.77 21.54
CA ASP A 37 -2.38 -14.78 21.40
C ASP A 37 -2.94 -16.18 21.51
N ARG A 38 -3.79 -16.45 22.49
CA ARG A 38 -4.46 -17.76 22.64
C ARG A 38 -5.33 -18.11 21.43
N ARG A 39 -6.00 -17.10 20.84
CA ARG A 39 -6.81 -17.31 19.63
C ARG A 39 -5.90 -17.62 18.43
N ARG A 40 -4.80 -16.90 18.32
CA ARG A 40 -3.81 -17.08 17.24
C ARG A 40 -3.18 -18.47 17.31
N GLU A 41 -2.72 -18.90 18.49
CA GLU A 41 -2.13 -20.21 18.72
C GLU A 41 -3.09 -21.37 18.38
N ARG A 42 -4.38 -21.20 18.62
CA ARG A 42 -5.39 -22.20 18.24
C ARG A 42 -5.71 -22.21 16.76
N PHE A 43 -5.69 -21.04 16.13
CA PHE A 43 -6.06 -20.87 14.73
C PHE A 43 -4.87 -21.15 13.80
N PHE A 44 -3.72 -20.53 14.05
CA PHE A 44 -2.54 -20.60 13.19
C PHE A 44 -1.49 -21.53 13.80
N GLN A 45 -1.40 -22.74 13.23
CA GLN A 45 -0.51 -23.82 13.69
C GLN A 45 0.43 -24.26 12.56
N PRO A 46 1.42 -23.46 12.20
CA PRO A 46 2.41 -23.83 11.19
C PRO A 46 3.40 -24.85 11.74
N ASP A 47 3.86 -25.74 10.85
CA ASP A 47 4.94 -26.67 11.14
C ASP A 47 6.27 -26.06 10.69
N PHE A 48 7.13 -25.69 11.64
CA PHE A 48 8.43 -25.07 11.38
C PHE A 48 9.59 -26.08 11.26
N THR A 49 9.32 -27.38 11.21
CA THR A 49 10.40 -28.40 11.16
C THR A 49 11.17 -28.38 9.85
N SER A 50 10.57 -27.94 8.76
CA SER A 50 11.25 -27.68 7.47
C SER A 50 10.45 -26.70 6.61
N VAL A 51 11.07 -26.12 5.58
CA VAL A 51 10.39 -25.24 4.63
C VAL A 51 9.20 -25.96 3.98
N ALA A 52 9.39 -27.20 3.52
CA ALA A 52 8.32 -27.97 2.88
C ALA A 52 7.14 -28.24 3.84
N ARG A 53 7.42 -28.53 5.11
CA ARG A 53 6.38 -28.72 6.14
C ARG A 53 5.66 -27.41 6.45
N TYR A 54 6.41 -26.31 6.54
CA TYR A 54 5.82 -24.99 6.73
C TYR A 54 4.85 -24.63 5.57
N GLU A 55 5.28 -24.79 4.33
CA GLU A 55 4.47 -24.51 3.15
C GLU A 55 3.19 -25.37 3.11
N LEU A 56 3.32 -26.68 3.42
CA LEU A 56 2.19 -27.59 3.48
C LEU A 56 1.21 -27.19 4.58
N SER A 57 1.69 -26.98 5.80
CA SER A 57 0.84 -26.65 6.96
C SER A 57 0.15 -25.30 6.84
N THR A 58 0.74 -24.34 6.13
CA THR A 58 0.18 -23.01 5.91
C THR A 58 -0.72 -22.89 4.68
N SER A 59 -0.79 -23.92 3.83
CA SER A 59 -1.53 -23.87 2.56
C SER A 59 -3.03 -23.57 2.75
N LYS A 60 -3.67 -24.14 3.79
CA LYS A 60 -5.09 -23.90 4.14
C LYS A 60 -5.33 -22.43 4.51
N TYR A 61 -4.45 -21.84 5.29
CA TYR A 61 -4.57 -20.43 5.72
C TYR A 61 -4.40 -19.46 4.55
N ARG A 62 -3.51 -19.79 3.60
CA ARG A 62 -3.35 -19.01 2.36
C ARG A 62 -4.62 -19.03 1.51
N LYS A 63 -5.31 -20.19 1.42
CA LYS A 63 -6.59 -20.30 0.71
C LYS A 63 -7.68 -19.48 1.41
N GLU A 64 -7.82 -19.60 2.72
CA GLU A 64 -8.77 -18.82 3.50
C GLU A 64 -8.52 -17.32 3.35
N PHE A 65 -7.26 -16.89 3.45
CA PHE A 65 -6.87 -15.49 3.27
C PHE A 65 -7.17 -14.98 1.85
N ALA A 66 -6.87 -15.78 0.83
CA ALA A 66 -7.21 -15.45 -0.55
C ALA A 66 -8.74 -15.27 -0.73
N THR A 67 -9.54 -16.16 -0.14
CA THR A 67 -11.01 -16.06 -0.16
C THR A 67 -11.50 -14.79 0.55
N MET A 68 -10.93 -14.46 1.72
CA MET A 68 -11.25 -13.22 2.45
C MET A 68 -10.95 -11.95 1.64
N LEU A 69 -9.89 -11.98 0.85
CA LEU A 69 -9.52 -10.87 -0.05
C LEU A 69 -10.33 -10.84 -1.35
N GLY A 70 -11.19 -11.83 -1.59
CA GLY A 70 -11.89 -11.98 -2.87
C GLY A 70 -10.99 -12.43 -4.02
N TRP A 71 -9.90 -13.13 -3.71
CA TRP A 71 -8.94 -13.60 -4.73
C TRP A 71 -9.12 -15.09 -5.06
N PRO A 72 -8.97 -15.52 -6.32
CA PRO A 72 -8.80 -14.67 -7.50
C PRO A 72 -10.11 -13.96 -7.87
N LEU A 73 -9.99 -12.77 -8.44
CA LEU A 73 -11.16 -12.10 -9.01
C LEU A 73 -11.71 -12.98 -10.15
N ALA A 74 -13.02 -13.25 -10.14
CA ALA A 74 -13.66 -14.20 -11.06
C ALA A 74 -13.39 -13.91 -12.56
N GLU A 75 -13.15 -12.65 -12.88
CA GLU A 75 -12.85 -12.18 -14.24
C GLU A 75 -11.38 -12.30 -14.63
N ASN A 76 -10.49 -12.68 -13.72
CA ASN A 76 -9.05 -12.68 -13.94
C ASN A 76 -8.53 -14.02 -14.46
N THR A 77 -9.34 -14.78 -15.20
CA THR A 77 -8.97 -16.07 -15.80
C THR A 77 -8.25 -15.93 -17.15
N ARG A 78 -7.56 -14.83 -17.41
CA ARG A 78 -6.67 -14.77 -18.58
C ARG A 78 -5.43 -15.62 -18.31
N ASN A 79 -5.44 -16.82 -18.89
CA ASN A 79 -4.26 -17.69 -19.02
C ASN A 79 -3.24 -17.09 -20.01
N GLY A 80 -2.84 -15.83 -19.83
CA GLY A 80 -1.98 -15.17 -20.79
C GLY A 80 -1.12 -14.07 -20.18
N ILE A 81 -0.08 -13.68 -20.90
CA ILE A 81 0.76 -12.54 -20.54
C ILE A 81 -0.11 -11.28 -20.67
N PRO A 82 -0.21 -10.44 -19.63
CA PRO A 82 -0.99 -9.20 -19.70
C PRO A 82 -0.44 -8.27 -20.79
N SER A 83 -1.31 -7.48 -21.42
CA SER A 83 -0.84 -6.46 -22.34
C SER A 83 -0.13 -5.35 -21.57
N VAL A 84 1.02 -4.94 -22.12
CA VAL A 84 1.88 -3.92 -21.50
C VAL A 84 2.17 -2.82 -22.52
N SER A 85 1.95 -1.57 -22.12
CA SER A 85 2.35 -0.38 -22.87
C SER A 85 3.46 0.33 -22.13
N ILE A 86 4.56 0.65 -22.82
CA ILE A 86 5.73 1.28 -22.23
C ILE A 86 6.00 2.58 -23.00
N LYS A 87 6.15 3.69 -22.28
CA LYS A 87 6.53 4.99 -22.83
C LYS A 87 7.80 5.48 -22.15
N PRO A 88 8.92 5.64 -22.87
CA PRO A 88 10.13 6.23 -22.31
C PRO A 88 9.86 7.63 -21.76
N VAL A 89 10.43 7.94 -20.59
CA VAL A 89 10.41 9.24 -19.95
C VAL A 89 11.77 9.93 -20.13
N GLY A 90 12.83 9.19 -19.90
CA GLY A 90 14.20 9.69 -19.95
C GLY A 90 15.19 8.68 -19.38
N GLU A 91 16.42 9.14 -19.22
CA GLU A 91 17.47 8.39 -18.55
C GLU A 91 18.32 9.32 -17.67
N ASP A 92 18.94 8.75 -16.66
CA ASP A 92 19.90 9.41 -15.80
C ASP A 92 21.14 8.53 -15.58
N SER A 93 22.00 8.91 -14.66
CA SER A 93 23.21 8.15 -14.33
C SER A 93 22.93 6.71 -13.85
N LEU A 94 21.75 6.43 -13.32
CA LEU A 94 21.37 5.14 -12.76
C LEU A 94 20.73 4.21 -13.81
N GLY A 95 20.05 4.75 -14.82
CA GLY A 95 19.38 3.93 -15.83
C GLY A 95 18.30 4.65 -16.62
N CYS A 96 17.49 3.86 -17.30
CA CYS A 96 16.38 4.33 -18.12
C CYS A 96 15.08 4.32 -17.30
N ILE A 97 14.23 5.31 -17.54
CA ILE A 97 12.96 5.52 -16.86
C ILE A 97 11.84 5.48 -17.90
N SER A 98 10.80 4.71 -17.60
CA SER A 98 9.64 4.59 -18.48
C SER A 98 8.35 4.66 -17.67
N ARG A 99 7.29 5.24 -18.25
CA ARG A 99 5.92 5.01 -17.80
C ARG A 99 5.43 3.70 -18.35
N ILE A 100 4.75 2.94 -17.52
CA ILE A 100 4.25 1.62 -17.91
C ILE A 100 2.76 1.50 -17.51
N TRP A 101 1.99 0.87 -18.38
CA TRP A 101 0.61 0.49 -18.12
C TRP A 101 0.47 -1.00 -18.38
N ILE A 102 -0.02 -1.72 -17.38
CA ILE A 102 -0.22 -3.17 -17.41
C ILE A 102 -1.72 -3.43 -17.32
N GLU A 103 -2.31 -4.12 -18.26
CA GLU A 103 -3.72 -4.53 -18.19
C GLU A 103 -3.86 -5.64 -17.14
N THR A 104 -4.26 -5.26 -15.94
CA THR A 104 -4.42 -6.16 -14.79
C THR A 104 -5.78 -6.85 -14.74
N LEU A 105 -6.80 -6.21 -15.28
CA LEU A 105 -8.15 -6.75 -15.48
C LEU A 105 -8.66 -6.32 -16.87
N PRO A 106 -9.70 -6.95 -17.43
CA PRO A 106 -10.30 -6.50 -18.66
C PRO A 106 -10.65 -5.01 -18.61
N ARG A 107 -10.06 -4.23 -19.50
CA ARG A 107 -10.24 -2.76 -19.60
C ARG A 107 -9.75 -1.95 -18.38
N VAL A 108 -9.03 -2.56 -17.43
CA VAL A 108 -8.38 -1.87 -16.30
C VAL A 108 -6.87 -2.01 -16.41
N ARG A 109 -6.18 -0.89 -16.43
CA ARG A 109 -4.72 -0.84 -16.51
C ARG A 109 -4.13 -0.21 -15.27
N THR A 110 -3.18 -0.91 -14.67
CA THR A 110 -2.33 -0.36 -13.61
C THR A 110 -1.26 0.51 -14.24
N TYR A 111 -1.18 1.75 -13.80
CA TYR A 111 -0.11 2.68 -14.13
C TYR A 111 1.05 2.53 -13.16
N GLY A 112 2.27 2.85 -13.61
CA GLY A 112 3.44 2.97 -12.76
C GLY A 112 4.67 3.45 -13.50
N LEU A 113 5.77 3.58 -12.77
CA LEU A 113 7.08 3.86 -13.30
C LEU A 113 7.92 2.57 -13.31
N PHE A 114 8.67 2.37 -14.39
CA PHE A 114 9.62 1.30 -14.52
C PHE A 114 11.03 1.87 -14.70
N PHE A 115 11.92 1.43 -13.83
CA PHE A 115 13.33 1.82 -13.82
C PHE A 115 14.17 0.60 -14.18
N ARG A 116 14.96 0.74 -15.23
CA ARG A 116 15.88 -0.29 -15.67
C ARG A 116 17.30 0.19 -15.47
N PRO A 117 18.14 -0.51 -14.69
CA PRO A 117 19.55 -0.16 -14.52
C PRO A 117 20.30 -0.10 -15.86
N ARG A 118 21.39 0.65 -15.88
CA ARG A 118 22.31 0.62 -17.03
C ARG A 118 22.89 -0.76 -17.24
N GLY A 119 23.18 -1.11 -18.48
CA GLY A 119 23.75 -2.39 -18.85
C GLY A 119 22.83 -3.27 -19.70
N LYS A 120 23.33 -4.46 -20.04
CA LYS A 120 22.63 -5.45 -20.87
C LYS A 120 22.18 -6.65 -20.02
N GLY A 121 21.15 -7.34 -20.48
CA GLY A 121 20.68 -8.57 -19.85
C GLY A 121 19.44 -8.39 -18.97
N ARG A 122 19.17 -9.42 -18.16
CA ARG A 122 18.06 -9.47 -17.21
C ARG A 122 18.53 -8.93 -15.86
N PHE A 123 17.67 -8.18 -15.22
CA PHE A 123 17.91 -7.65 -13.87
C PHE A 123 16.89 -8.24 -12.91
N PRO A 124 17.27 -8.49 -11.65
CA PRO A 124 16.29 -8.71 -10.60
C PRO A 124 15.30 -7.55 -10.56
N LEU A 125 14.04 -7.82 -10.20
CA LEU A 125 12.98 -6.82 -10.14
C LEU A 125 12.47 -6.69 -8.71
N VAL A 126 12.36 -5.45 -8.26
CA VAL A 126 11.68 -5.10 -7.00
C VAL A 126 10.44 -4.28 -7.34
N ILE A 127 9.31 -4.59 -6.70
CA ILE A 127 8.12 -3.75 -6.69
C ILE A 127 8.25 -2.80 -5.52
N SER A 128 8.32 -1.49 -5.81
CA SER A 128 8.49 -0.42 -4.83
C SER A 128 7.18 0.35 -4.73
N GLN A 129 6.34 0.00 -3.75
CA GLN A 129 5.02 0.57 -3.60
C GLN A 129 5.01 1.67 -2.55
N HIS A 130 4.43 2.83 -2.91
CA HIS A 130 4.18 3.93 -1.99
C HIS A 130 3.01 3.64 -1.04
N GLY A 131 2.91 4.42 0.03
CA GLY A 131 1.76 4.39 0.95
C GLY A 131 0.55 5.17 0.42
N GLY A 132 -0.51 5.25 1.24
CA GLY A 132 -1.66 6.12 0.95
C GLY A 132 -1.21 7.55 0.71
N LEU A 133 -1.86 8.23 -0.24
CA LEU A 133 -1.57 9.61 -0.63
C LEU A 133 -0.24 9.82 -1.39
N GLY A 134 0.54 8.78 -1.63
CA GLY A 134 1.76 8.85 -2.43
C GLY A 134 1.52 8.66 -3.93
N THR A 135 2.57 8.89 -4.71
CA THR A 135 2.63 8.57 -6.13
C THR A 135 3.98 7.89 -6.46
N PRO A 136 4.06 7.12 -7.56
CA PRO A 136 5.33 6.54 -7.97
C PRO A 136 6.39 7.61 -8.28
N GLU A 137 6.01 8.78 -8.77
CA GLU A 137 6.90 9.92 -9.03
C GLU A 137 7.49 10.46 -7.73
N LEU A 138 6.65 10.59 -6.69
CA LEU A 138 7.07 11.09 -5.38
C LEU A 138 8.09 10.17 -4.72
N CYS A 139 7.83 8.85 -4.68
CA CYS A 139 8.77 7.89 -4.09
C CYS A 139 10.01 7.62 -4.96
N SER A 140 10.05 8.19 -6.16
CA SER A 140 11.19 8.13 -7.09
C SER A 140 12.00 9.42 -7.14
N GLY A 141 11.66 10.41 -6.32
CA GLY A 141 12.39 11.67 -6.21
C GLY A 141 12.25 12.58 -7.43
N PHE A 142 11.18 12.49 -8.23
CA PHE A 142 11.00 13.31 -9.42
C PHE A 142 10.84 14.80 -9.11
N PHE A 143 10.35 15.11 -7.92
CA PHE A 143 10.11 16.48 -7.48
C PHE A 143 11.21 17.01 -6.54
N GLY A 144 12.34 16.30 -6.41
CA GLY A 144 13.41 16.67 -5.48
C GLY A 144 13.08 16.41 -4.02
N SER A 145 11.97 15.73 -3.74
CA SER A 145 11.50 15.41 -2.39
C SER A 145 12.33 14.31 -1.74
N ALA A 146 12.60 14.45 -0.44
CA ALA A 146 13.17 13.39 0.40
C ALA A 146 12.11 12.38 0.89
N ASN A 147 10.86 12.54 0.49
CA ASN A 147 9.77 11.65 0.88
C ASN A 147 10.07 10.21 0.43
N TYR A 148 9.67 9.23 1.23
CA TYR A 148 10.04 7.82 1.06
C TYR A 148 11.56 7.56 1.03
N ASN A 149 12.37 8.52 1.47
CA ASN A 149 13.82 8.39 1.61
C ASN A 149 14.49 7.83 0.33
N ASP A 150 14.08 8.33 -0.83
CA ASP A 150 14.59 7.94 -2.15
C ASP A 150 14.54 6.41 -2.40
N MET A 151 13.49 5.78 -1.93
CA MET A 151 13.31 4.32 -1.87
C MET A 151 13.60 3.66 -3.22
N THR A 152 13.02 4.15 -4.30
CA THR A 152 13.16 3.59 -5.64
C THR A 152 14.61 3.69 -6.15
N ARG A 153 15.23 4.87 -6.02
CA ARG A 153 16.61 5.09 -6.51
C ARG A 153 17.65 4.36 -5.68
N ARG A 154 17.39 4.15 -4.38
CA ARG A 154 18.28 3.33 -3.52
C ARG A 154 18.35 1.89 -3.99
N VAL A 155 17.25 1.31 -4.44
CA VAL A 155 17.21 -0.03 -5.03
C VAL A 155 17.91 -0.04 -6.39
N LEU A 156 17.62 0.95 -7.24
CA LEU A 156 18.21 1.08 -8.57
C LEU A 156 19.76 1.20 -8.52
N ARG A 157 20.31 1.94 -7.54
CA ARG A 157 21.78 2.04 -7.30
C ARG A 157 22.44 0.68 -7.01
N ARG A 158 21.67 -0.33 -6.62
CA ARG A 158 22.15 -1.70 -6.40
C ARG A 158 22.11 -2.56 -7.66
N GLY A 159 21.82 -1.98 -8.82
CA GLY A 159 21.70 -2.71 -10.09
C GLY A 159 20.43 -3.54 -10.20
N VAL A 160 19.39 -3.22 -9.43
CA VAL A 160 18.12 -3.91 -9.41
C VAL A 160 17.07 -3.06 -10.15
N ALA A 161 16.33 -3.66 -11.07
CA ALA A 161 15.21 -2.99 -11.73
C ALA A 161 14.07 -2.74 -10.74
N VAL A 162 13.32 -1.65 -10.94
CA VAL A 162 12.22 -1.28 -10.04
C VAL A 162 10.96 -1.03 -10.85
N PHE A 163 9.87 -1.63 -10.41
CA PHE A 163 8.53 -1.23 -10.81
C PHE A 163 7.85 -0.53 -9.63
N ALA A 164 7.47 0.72 -9.83
CA ALA A 164 6.76 1.53 -8.84
C ALA A 164 5.32 1.74 -9.32
N PRO A 165 4.35 0.91 -8.89
CA PRO A 165 2.94 1.04 -9.28
C PRO A 165 2.25 2.19 -8.57
N GLN A 166 1.24 2.78 -9.22
CA GLN A 166 0.27 3.69 -8.60
C GLN A 166 -0.80 2.91 -7.85
N LEU A 167 -1.02 3.25 -6.59
CA LEU A 167 -2.17 2.76 -5.82
C LEU A 167 -3.48 3.40 -6.29
N LEU A 168 -4.59 2.69 -6.13
CA LEU A 168 -5.92 3.18 -6.46
C LEU A 168 -6.44 4.31 -5.55
N LEU A 169 -5.71 4.63 -4.48
CA LEU A 169 -6.11 5.63 -3.48
C LEU A 169 -5.81 7.08 -3.89
N TRP A 170 -5.56 7.32 -5.15
CA TRP A 170 -5.37 8.67 -5.67
C TRP A 170 -6.67 9.18 -6.34
N ASP A 171 -7.11 10.38 -5.95
CA ASP A 171 -8.27 11.05 -6.52
C ASP A 171 -7.95 12.53 -6.74
N PRO A 172 -8.01 13.02 -8.00
CA PRO A 172 -7.70 14.40 -8.31
C PRO A 172 -8.66 15.41 -7.65
N ASN A 173 -9.88 14.99 -7.29
CA ASN A 173 -10.85 15.87 -6.63
C ASN A 173 -10.60 16.00 -5.13
N THR A 174 -10.11 14.92 -4.49
CA THR A 174 -9.80 14.89 -3.06
C THR A 174 -8.35 15.31 -2.79
N PHE A 175 -7.45 14.92 -3.69
CA PHE A 175 -6.01 15.11 -3.55
C PHE A 175 -5.42 16.02 -4.63
N GLY A 176 -6.22 16.74 -5.37
CA GLY A 176 -5.98 17.64 -6.49
C GLY A 176 -4.57 18.19 -6.75
N PRO A 177 -4.39 19.24 -7.55
CA PRO A 177 -3.07 19.79 -7.90
C PRO A 177 -2.16 20.10 -6.70
N LYS A 178 -2.75 20.25 -5.52
CA LYS A 178 -2.06 20.43 -4.25
C LYS A 178 -1.15 19.25 -3.92
N TYR A 179 -1.55 18.04 -4.28
CA TYR A 179 -0.77 16.83 -4.04
C TYR A 179 0.40 16.65 -5.02
N ASP A 180 0.29 17.19 -6.23
CA ASP A 180 1.39 17.17 -7.20
C ASP A 180 2.46 18.23 -6.90
N LYS A 181 2.09 19.28 -6.13
CA LYS A 181 2.99 20.41 -5.84
C LYS A 181 3.54 20.41 -4.42
N ASP A 182 2.77 19.96 -3.43
CA ASP A 182 3.05 20.23 -2.01
C ASP A 182 3.40 18.96 -1.21
N ASN A 183 3.40 17.79 -1.82
CA ASN A 183 4.03 16.60 -1.26
C ASN A 183 5.51 16.51 -1.61
N VAL A 184 6.04 17.64 -1.92
CA VAL A 184 7.45 17.89 -2.11
C VAL A 184 8.06 18.33 -0.80
#